data_589ca7bbe0b31083238f81c2816697fa
#
_entry.id   589ca7bbe0b31083238f81c2816697fa
#
_cell.length_a   1.000
_cell.length_b   1.000
_cell.length_c   1.000
_cell.angle_alpha   90.00
_cell.angle_beta   90.00
_cell.angle_gamma   90.00
#
_symmetry.space_group_name_H-M   'P 1'
#
loop_
_entity.id
_entity.type
_entity.pdbx_description
1 polymer ?
#
loop_
_entity_poly.entity_id
_entity_poly.type
_entity_poly.pdbx_seq_one_letter_code
_entity_poly.pdbx_strand_id
1 'polypeptide(L)'
;MAEKIQKRNSKRKRKNRIRFVFLLLCGSYILCSILHLQPFAHGNVLFKKLFQTNYTAKYEIGTPRVIDESDISDCLYTLSKTYPEFKSIYENQDAYPKKLLSALCNNPEMIDFVKEYPKHKGKNTSNATLHSSDWNADGYPLLFQWDTRWGYHSFGDNNIGLSGCAPTCLSMVIIGLTKDKSATPEKVADYITNNGYYLKGT
;
A
#
# COMPACT_ATOMS: atom_id res chain seq x y z
N MET A 1 3.45 -61.48 19.46
CA MET A 1 2.05 -61.08 19.81
C MET A 1 1.98 -59.87 20.70
N ALA A 2 2.83 -59.76 21.75
CA ALA A 2 2.88 -58.63 22.70
C ALA A 2 3.19 -57.28 22.08
N GLU A 3 4.14 -57.22 21.14
CA GLU A 3 4.58 -56.00 20.46
C GLU A 3 3.46 -55.31 19.62
N LYS A 4 2.63 -56.11 18.93
CA LYS A 4 1.44 -55.61 18.21
C LYS A 4 0.40 -55.00 19.13
N ILE A 5 0.23 -55.55 20.33
CA ILE A 5 -0.70 -55.05 21.34
C ILE A 5 -0.19 -53.72 21.90
N GLN A 6 1.10 -53.64 22.20
CA GLN A 6 1.73 -52.39 22.72
C GLN A 6 1.65 -51.23 21.69
N LYS A 7 1.91 -51.50 20.42
CA LYS A 7 1.82 -50.53 19.33
C LYS A 7 0.36 -50.05 19.11
N ARG A 8 -0.61 -50.94 19.26
CA ARG A 8 -2.04 -50.61 19.16
C ARG A 8 -2.52 -49.76 20.34
N ASN A 9 -2.05 -50.04 21.56
CA ASN A 9 -2.36 -49.26 22.75
C ASN A 9 -1.72 -47.84 22.71
N SER A 10 -0.51 -47.73 22.22
CA SER A 10 0.17 -46.45 22.00
C SER A 10 -0.60 -45.56 20.98
N LYS A 11 -1.02 -46.12 19.84
CA LYS A 11 -1.85 -45.41 18.85
C LYS A 11 -3.20 -44.96 19.42
N ARG A 12 -3.83 -45.81 20.25
CA ARG A 12 -5.11 -45.50 20.93
C ARG A 12 -4.94 -44.36 21.94
N LYS A 13 -3.87 -44.39 22.76
CA LYS A 13 -3.55 -43.30 23.72
C LYS A 13 -3.29 -41.98 22.96
N ARG A 14 -2.54 -42.00 21.86
CA ARG A 14 -2.29 -40.81 21.03
C ARG A 14 -3.57 -40.24 20.42
N LYS A 15 -4.45 -41.09 19.89
CA LYS A 15 -5.75 -40.69 19.33
C LYS A 15 -6.68 -40.09 20.39
N ASN A 16 -6.67 -40.64 21.62
CA ASN A 16 -7.46 -40.11 22.73
C ASN A 16 -6.91 -38.76 23.23
N ARG A 17 -5.59 -38.57 23.26
CA ARG A 17 -4.97 -37.28 23.59
C ARG A 17 -5.35 -36.20 22.56
N ILE A 18 -5.31 -36.50 21.27
CA ILE A 18 -5.71 -35.59 20.23
C ILE A 18 -7.20 -35.22 20.35
N ARG A 19 -8.07 -36.20 20.60
CA ARG A 19 -9.50 -35.93 20.81
C ARG A 19 -9.74 -35.07 22.06
N PHE A 20 -9.02 -35.32 23.14
CA PHE A 20 -9.13 -34.52 24.35
C PHE A 20 -8.69 -33.09 24.18
N VAL A 21 -7.56 -32.83 23.46
CA VAL A 21 -7.11 -31.50 23.12
C VAL A 21 -8.11 -30.79 22.22
N PHE A 22 -8.67 -31.50 21.23
CA PHE A 22 -9.70 -30.93 20.35
C PHE A 22 -10.97 -30.54 21.12
N LEU A 23 -11.42 -31.37 22.03
CA LEU A 23 -12.59 -31.07 22.89
C LEU A 23 -12.32 -29.89 23.83
N LEU A 24 -11.12 -29.74 24.36
CA LEU A 24 -10.73 -28.57 25.16
C LEU A 24 -10.74 -27.30 24.34
N LEU A 25 -10.23 -27.36 23.11
CA LEU A 25 -10.24 -26.20 22.20
C LEU A 25 -11.68 -25.81 21.80
N CYS A 26 -12.52 -26.79 21.48
CA CYS A 26 -13.93 -26.53 21.18
C CYS A 26 -14.69 -26.02 22.41
N GLY A 27 -14.43 -26.55 23.58
CA GLY A 27 -15.05 -26.11 24.84
C GLY A 27 -14.66 -24.68 25.21
N SER A 28 -13.38 -24.32 25.04
CA SER A 28 -12.90 -22.95 25.25
C SER A 28 -13.51 -21.98 24.27
N TYR A 29 -13.67 -22.36 22.98
CA TYR A 29 -14.32 -21.56 21.97
C TYR A 29 -15.80 -21.29 22.31
N ILE A 30 -16.54 -22.34 22.72
CA ILE A 30 -17.94 -22.22 23.10
C ILE A 30 -18.08 -21.34 24.36
N LEU A 31 -17.21 -21.49 25.33
CA LEU A 31 -17.22 -20.69 26.56
C LEU A 31 -16.94 -19.19 26.23
N CYS A 32 -15.97 -18.93 25.39
CA CYS A 32 -15.67 -17.57 24.91
C CYS A 32 -16.85 -16.95 24.14
N SER A 33 -17.54 -17.75 23.33
CA SER A 33 -18.74 -17.30 22.59
C SER A 33 -19.91 -16.97 23.53
N ILE A 34 -20.13 -17.79 24.57
CA ILE A 34 -21.17 -17.56 25.59
C ILE A 34 -20.88 -16.29 26.41
N LEU A 35 -19.61 -16.03 26.72
CA LEU A 35 -19.19 -14.85 27.48
C LEU A 35 -19.03 -13.58 26.61
N HIS A 36 -19.44 -13.62 25.33
CA HIS A 36 -19.21 -12.55 24.35
C HIS A 36 -17.76 -12.07 24.25
N LEU A 37 -16.81 -12.88 24.75
CA LEU A 37 -15.40 -12.66 24.56
C LEU A 37 -15.06 -13.14 23.15
N GLN A 38 -14.79 -12.22 22.24
CA GLN A 38 -14.40 -12.57 20.86
C GLN A 38 -12.94 -13.09 20.86
N PRO A 39 -12.70 -14.41 20.98
CA PRO A 39 -11.34 -14.96 21.13
C PRO A 39 -10.47 -14.71 19.89
N PHE A 40 -11.11 -14.48 18.73
CA PHE A 40 -10.43 -14.18 17.47
C PHE A 40 -10.21 -12.69 17.19
N ALA A 41 -10.90 -11.79 17.89
CA ALA A 41 -10.64 -10.36 17.71
C ALA A 41 -9.21 -10.00 18.14
N HIS A 42 -8.76 -10.56 19.27
CA HIS A 42 -7.39 -10.37 19.75
C HIS A 42 -6.36 -11.21 18.97
N GLY A 43 -6.72 -12.39 18.52
CA GLY A 43 -5.88 -13.22 17.63
C GLY A 43 -5.64 -12.55 16.31
N ASN A 44 -6.67 -11.95 15.69
CA ASN A 44 -6.53 -11.16 14.48
C ASN A 44 -5.69 -9.90 14.68
N VAL A 45 -5.78 -9.25 15.84
CA VAL A 45 -4.94 -8.09 16.17
C VAL A 45 -3.49 -8.51 16.39
N LEU A 46 -3.24 -9.63 17.08
CA LEU A 46 -1.89 -10.17 17.29
C LEU A 46 -1.29 -10.71 15.99
N PHE A 47 -2.09 -11.42 15.18
CA PHE A 47 -1.68 -11.92 13.87
C PHE A 47 -1.45 -10.78 12.88
N LYS A 48 -2.31 -9.77 12.85
CA LYS A 48 -2.05 -8.52 12.13
C LYS A 48 -0.80 -7.82 12.60
N LYS A 49 -0.51 -7.79 13.90
CA LYS A 49 0.70 -7.18 14.46
C LYS A 49 1.98 -7.94 14.13
N LEU A 50 1.91 -9.27 13.98
CA LEU A 50 3.05 -10.13 13.65
C LEU A 50 3.33 -10.19 12.15
N PHE A 51 2.31 -10.01 11.32
CA PHE A 51 2.39 -10.12 9.85
C PHE A 51 2.02 -8.84 9.10
N GLN A 52 1.58 -7.79 9.81
CA GLN A 52 1.58 -6.47 9.22
C GLN A 52 3.04 -6.12 8.93
N THR A 53 3.39 -6.05 7.66
CA THR A 53 4.43 -5.12 7.25
C THR A 53 3.98 -3.78 7.80
N ASN A 54 4.58 -3.36 8.92
CA ASN A 54 4.32 -2.04 9.47
C ASN A 54 4.80 -1.07 8.40
N TYR A 55 3.88 -0.64 7.53
CA TYR A 55 4.08 0.58 6.81
C TYR A 55 4.07 1.69 7.89
N THR A 56 5.22 1.90 8.47
CA THR A 56 5.47 3.10 9.26
C THR A 56 5.77 4.17 8.26
N ALA A 57 4.89 5.17 8.19
CA ALA A 57 5.18 6.36 7.42
C ALA A 57 6.61 6.81 7.76
N LYS A 58 7.48 6.89 6.75
CA LYS A 58 8.89 7.30 6.93
C LYS A 58 8.98 8.74 7.46
N TYR A 59 7.96 9.52 7.14
CA TYR A 59 7.90 10.93 7.51
C TYR A 59 6.73 11.20 8.44
N GLU A 60 6.97 11.93 9.51
CA GLU A 60 5.90 12.47 10.34
C GLU A 60 5.21 13.60 9.58
N ILE A 61 3.97 13.36 9.19
CA ILE A 61 3.12 14.36 8.56
C ILE A 61 2.07 14.75 9.59
N GLY A 62 1.94 16.05 9.83
CA GLY A 62 0.78 16.58 10.51
C GLY A 62 -0.52 16.30 9.74
N THR A 63 -1.63 16.80 10.25
CA THR A 63 -2.92 16.67 9.53
C THR A 63 -2.77 17.23 8.12
N PRO A 64 -3.16 16.49 7.07
CA PRO A 64 -3.16 17.00 5.71
C PRO A 64 -3.92 18.33 5.64
N ARG A 65 -3.33 19.33 5.04
CA ARG A 65 -3.91 20.67 4.86
C ARG A 65 -3.75 21.09 3.42
N VAL A 66 -4.64 21.95 2.96
CA VAL A 66 -4.40 22.67 1.70
C VAL A 66 -3.24 23.60 1.99
N ILE A 67 -2.14 23.42 1.27
CA ILE A 67 -0.96 24.27 1.37
C ILE A 67 -1.07 25.31 0.27
N ASP A 68 -1.20 26.56 0.69
CA ASP A 68 -1.16 27.68 -0.22
C ASP A 68 0.24 27.83 -0.86
N GLU A 69 0.32 28.46 -2.01
CA GLU A 69 1.60 28.65 -2.70
C GLU A 69 2.62 29.43 -1.85
N SER A 70 2.14 30.32 -0.97
CA SER A 70 2.97 31.07 -0.01
C SER A 70 3.62 30.17 1.04
N ASP A 71 2.96 29.08 1.41
CA ASP A 71 3.40 28.19 2.51
C ASP A 71 4.35 27.09 2.04
N ILE A 72 4.48 26.87 0.72
CA ILE A 72 5.31 25.82 0.15
C ILE A 72 6.77 25.94 0.60
N SER A 73 7.33 27.14 0.53
CA SER A 73 8.74 27.38 0.90
C SER A 73 9.01 27.09 2.38
N ASP A 74 8.10 27.50 3.26
CA ASP A 74 8.23 27.26 4.70
C ASP A 74 8.07 25.78 5.04
N CYS A 75 7.16 25.10 4.36
CA CYS A 75 6.99 23.67 4.48
C CYS A 75 8.26 22.91 4.05
N LEU A 76 8.79 23.20 2.85
CA LEU A 76 10.00 22.56 2.34
C LEU A 76 11.22 22.89 3.20
N TYR A 77 11.31 24.11 3.72
CA TYR A 77 12.35 24.47 4.68
C TYR A 77 12.30 23.59 5.92
N THR A 78 11.10 23.45 6.51
CA THR A 78 10.90 22.61 7.71
C THR A 78 11.24 21.14 7.44
N LEU A 79 10.77 20.60 6.32
CA LEU A 79 11.11 19.24 5.90
C LEU A 79 12.60 19.07 5.66
N SER A 80 13.29 20.04 5.04
CA SER A 80 14.73 19.98 4.77
C SER A 80 15.60 20.02 6.02
N LYS A 81 15.10 20.58 7.11
CA LYS A 81 15.78 20.58 8.41
C LYS A 81 15.69 19.24 9.11
N THR A 82 14.55 18.59 8.98
CA THR A 82 14.31 17.29 9.62
C THR A 82 14.82 16.13 8.75
N TYR A 83 14.68 16.25 7.44
CA TYR A 83 14.98 15.20 6.46
C TYR A 83 15.93 15.74 5.37
N PRO A 84 17.23 15.41 5.44
CA PRO A 84 18.25 15.98 4.52
C PRO A 84 17.97 15.79 3.03
N GLU A 85 17.22 14.74 2.67
CA GLU A 85 16.84 14.45 1.28
C GLU A 85 15.95 15.51 0.63
N PHE A 86 15.27 16.36 1.42
CA PHE A 86 14.46 17.48 0.92
C PHE A 86 15.27 18.72 0.59
N LYS A 87 16.52 18.80 1.06
CA LYS A 87 17.36 20.00 0.91
C LYS A 87 17.55 20.42 -0.54
N SER A 88 17.81 19.46 -1.43
CA SER A 88 18.02 19.75 -2.86
C SER A 88 16.77 20.32 -3.55
N ILE A 89 15.58 19.89 -3.11
CA ILE A 89 14.31 20.42 -3.65
C ILE A 89 14.06 21.82 -3.08
N TYR A 90 14.28 22.01 -1.77
CA TYR A 90 14.14 23.32 -1.15
C TYR A 90 15.05 24.38 -1.80
N GLU A 91 16.31 24.05 -2.10
CA GLU A 91 17.28 24.94 -2.72
C GLU A 91 16.99 25.22 -4.21
N ASN A 92 16.20 24.37 -4.87
CA ASN A 92 15.93 24.46 -6.32
C ASN A 92 14.42 24.46 -6.64
N GLN A 93 13.60 25.11 -5.81
CA GLN A 93 12.14 25.09 -5.93
C GLN A 93 11.62 25.49 -7.32
N ASP A 94 12.30 26.42 -7.98
CA ASP A 94 11.92 26.93 -9.31
C ASP A 94 11.99 25.89 -10.44
N ALA A 95 12.70 24.76 -10.20
CA ALA A 95 12.78 23.65 -11.15
C ALA A 95 11.49 22.80 -11.18
N TYR A 96 10.57 23.01 -10.24
CA TYR A 96 9.40 22.18 -10.01
C TYR A 96 8.10 22.98 -10.13
N PRO A 97 7.03 22.38 -10.69
CA PRO A 97 5.71 23.00 -10.63
C PRO A 97 5.24 23.17 -9.19
N LYS A 98 4.65 24.31 -8.85
CA LYS A 98 4.14 24.58 -7.49
C LYS A 98 3.15 23.53 -7.02
N LYS A 99 2.26 23.04 -7.91
CA LYS A 99 1.33 21.96 -7.60
C LYS A 99 2.04 20.67 -7.16
N LEU A 100 3.19 20.37 -7.74
CA LEU A 100 4.01 19.20 -7.34
C LEU A 100 4.64 19.41 -5.98
N LEU A 101 5.15 20.59 -5.68
CA LEU A 101 5.73 20.93 -4.39
C LEU A 101 4.66 20.94 -3.27
N SER A 102 3.46 21.46 -3.55
CA SER A 102 2.33 21.40 -2.63
C SER A 102 1.92 19.95 -2.34
N ALA A 103 1.87 19.09 -3.39
CA ALA A 103 1.61 17.66 -3.22
C ALA A 103 2.68 16.98 -2.36
N LEU A 104 3.97 17.31 -2.56
CA LEU A 104 5.08 16.83 -1.75
C LEU A 104 4.96 17.24 -0.29
N CYS A 105 4.57 18.48 -0.02
CA CYS A 105 4.35 18.95 1.34
C CYS A 105 3.25 18.18 2.07
N ASN A 106 2.21 17.75 1.36
CA ASN A 106 1.14 16.94 1.93
C ASN A 106 1.48 15.44 1.98
N ASN A 107 2.36 14.98 1.10
CA ASN A 107 2.78 13.59 0.99
C ASN A 107 4.30 13.51 0.83
N PRO A 108 5.08 13.69 1.90
CA PRO A 108 6.55 13.66 1.86
C PRO A 108 7.14 12.38 1.26
N GLU A 109 6.37 11.29 1.23
CA GLU A 109 6.78 10.04 0.61
C GLU A 109 6.89 10.10 -0.92
N MET A 110 6.38 11.17 -1.54
CA MET A 110 6.59 11.46 -2.96
C MET A 110 8.03 11.93 -3.28
N ILE A 111 8.93 12.01 -2.29
CA ILE A 111 10.26 12.61 -2.43
C ILE A 111 11.05 12.05 -3.61
N ASP A 112 11.06 10.74 -3.81
CA ASP A 112 11.82 10.11 -4.90
C ASP A 112 11.21 10.44 -6.27
N PHE A 113 9.87 10.45 -6.37
CA PHE A 113 9.16 10.89 -7.56
C PHE A 113 9.46 12.36 -7.88
N VAL A 114 9.44 13.25 -6.87
CA VAL A 114 9.68 14.67 -7.08
C VAL A 114 11.13 14.93 -7.48
N LYS A 115 12.10 14.30 -6.84
CA LYS A 115 13.53 14.44 -7.20
C LYS A 115 13.82 14.12 -8.66
N GLU A 116 13.23 13.05 -9.17
CA GLU A 116 13.45 12.61 -10.54
C GLU A 116 12.57 13.33 -11.57
N TYR A 117 11.58 14.12 -11.10
CA TYR A 117 10.63 14.81 -11.97
C TYR A 117 11.29 15.65 -13.11
N PRO A 118 12.35 16.46 -12.87
CA PRO A 118 12.97 17.24 -13.94
C PRO A 118 13.51 16.40 -15.11
N LYS A 119 13.96 15.16 -14.81
CA LYS A 119 14.50 14.23 -15.83
C LYS A 119 13.39 13.52 -16.61
N HIS A 120 12.20 13.40 -16.03
CA HIS A 120 11.08 12.62 -16.56
C HIS A 120 9.91 13.47 -17.06
N LYS A 121 9.95 14.79 -16.86
CA LYS A 121 8.89 15.70 -17.30
C LYS A 121 8.56 15.50 -18.79
N GLY A 122 7.28 15.24 -19.08
CA GLY A 122 6.79 15.03 -20.45
C GLY A 122 7.15 13.68 -21.07
N LYS A 123 7.69 12.74 -20.32
CA LYS A 123 7.97 11.38 -20.79
C LYS A 123 6.87 10.43 -20.34
N ASN A 124 6.24 9.76 -21.28
CA ASN A 124 5.30 8.69 -20.96
C ASN A 124 6.07 7.42 -20.62
N THR A 125 5.65 6.76 -19.54
CA THR A 125 6.12 5.43 -19.20
C THR A 125 5.27 4.40 -19.97
N SER A 126 5.90 3.39 -20.54
CA SER A 126 5.22 2.26 -21.16
C SER A 126 5.79 0.96 -20.58
N ASN A 127 4.91 -0.02 -20.40
CA ASN A 127 5.28 -1.36 -19.95
C ASN A 127 5.87 -1.44 -18.52
N ALA A 128 5.29 -0.71 -17.59
CA ALA A 128 5.59 -0.92 -16.17
C ALA A 128 5.25 -2.35 -15.75
N THR A 129 6.11 -2.94 -14.92
CA THR A 129 5.91 -4.29 -14.39
C THR A 129 5.69 -4.24 -12.89
N LEU A 130 4.83 -5.15 -12.41
CA LEU A 130 4.57 -5.29 -10.99
C LEU A 130 5.58 -6.25 -10.34
N HIS A 131 6.03 -5.90 -9.15
CA HIS A 131 6.96 -6.66 -8.32
C HIS A 131 6.23 -7.32 -7.13
N SER A 132 6.84 -8.27 -6.46
CA SER A 132 6.27 -8.91 -5.27
C SER A 132 5.98 -7.92 -4.13
N SER A 133 6.74 -6.83 -4.05
CA SER A 133 6.54 -5.73 -3.09
C SER A 133 5.27 -4.92 -3.32
N ASP A 134 4.63 -5.04 -4.49
CA ASP A 134 3.39 -4.33 -4.82
C ASP A 134 2.14 -5.01 -4.23
N TRP A 135 2.31 -6.02 -3.40
CA TRP A 135 1.24 -6.68 -2.67
C TRP A 135 1.38 -6.47 -1.18
N ASN A 136 0.26 -6.18 -0.52
CA ASN A 136 0.20 -6.16 0.93
C ASN A 136 0.23 -7.59 1.51
N ALA A 137 0.31 -7.70 2.83
CA ALA A 137 0.35 -8.98 3.52
C ALA A 137 -0.89 -9.87 3.30
N ASP A 138 -2.03 -9.26 2.96
CA ASP A 138 -3.28 -9.96 2.69
C ASP A 138 -3.39 -10.41 1.20
N GLY A 139 -2.37 -10.15 0.39
CA GLY A 139 -2.30 -10.54 -1.03
C GLY A 139 -3.09 -9.63 -1.97
N TYR A 140 -3.42 -8.42 -1.55
CA TYR A 140 -4.03 -7.39 -2.40
C TYR A 140 -2.97 -6.46 -2.98
N PRO A 141 -3.14 -5.98 -4.23
CA PRO A 141 -2.25 -4.97 -4.79
C PRO A 141 -2.28 -3.69 -3.95
N LEU A 142 -1.11 -3.12 -3.70
CA LEU A 142 -0.94 -1.82 -3.04
C LEU A 142 -0.05 -0.96 -3.93
N LEU A 143 -0.67 -0.11 -4.73
CA LEU A 143 0.01 0.74 -5.71
C LEU A 143 -0.12 2.20 -5.30
N PHE A 144 0.96 2.94 -5.46
CA PHE A 144 0.98 4.39 -5.23
C PHE A 144 0.97 5.13 -6.57
N GLN A 145 0.14 6.17 -6.69
CA GLN A 145 0.05 6.95 -7.94
C GLN A 145 1.38 7.63 -8.30
N TRP A 146 2.22 7.96 -7.32
CA TRP A 146 3.53 8.58 -7.51
C TRP A 146 4.69 7.60 -7.66
N ASP A 147 4.43 6.32 -7.85
CA ASP A 147 5.50 5.36 -8.16
C ASP A 147 6.18 5.77 -9.48
N THR A 148 7.51 5.81 -9.48
CA THR A 148 8.31 6.28 -10.62
C THR A 148 8.13 5.45 -11.88
N ARG A 149 7.61 4.23 -11.76
CA ARG A 149 7.32 3.34 -12.89
C ARG A 149 6.19 3.83 -13.78
N TRP A 150 5.21 4.55 -13.22
CA TRP A 150 4.05 5.08 -13.95
C TRP A 150 3.70 6.52 -13.61
N GLY A 151 4.19 7.07 -12.51
CA GLY A 151 3.80 8.38 -12.01
C GLY A 151 4.04 9.53 -12.99
N TYR A 152 5.03 9.42 -13.87
CA TYR A 152 5.32 10.45 -14.90
C TYR A 152 4.45 10.33 -16.15
N HIS A 153 3.74 9.21 -16.32
CA HIS A 153 2.87 8.99 -17.46
C HIS A 153 1.75 10.05 -17.49
N SER A 154 1.49 10.61 -18.67
CA SER A 154 0.50 11.65 -18.85
C SER A 154 -0.92 11.18 -18.52
N PHE A 155 -1.65 11.98 -17.76
CA PHE A 155 -3.06 11.73 -17.46
C PHE A 155 -3.79 13.06 -17.30
N GLY A 156 -4.71 13.34 -18.21
CA GLY A 156 -5.38 14.63 -18.31
C GLY A 156 -4.39 15.78 -18.54
N ASP A 157 -4.54 16.85 -17.78
CA ASP A 157 -3.66 18.04 -17.87
C ASP A 157 -2.35 17.87 -17.08
N ASN A 158 -2.13 16.70 -16.44
CA ASN A 158 -1.00 16.43 -15.55
C ASN A 158 -0.36 15.06 -15.88
N ASN A 159 0.14 14.41 -14.85
CA ASN A 159 0.61 13.04 -14.88
C ASN A 159 -0.10 12.20 -13.79
N ILE A 160 0.09 10.89 -13.84
CA ILE A 160 -0.51 9.97 -12.86
C ILE A 160 -0.10 10.33 -11.44
N GLY A 161 1.16 10.71 -11.20
CA GLY A 161 1.64 11.09 -9.86
C GLY A 161 0.86 12.21 -9.21
N LEU A 162 0.27 13.13 -9.99
CA LEU A 162 -0.51 14.26 -9.50
C LEU A 162 -2.03 14.10 -9.61
N SER A 163 -2.50 13.35 -10.61
CA SER A 163 -3.94 13.25 -10.92
C SER A 163 -4.43 11.82 -11.08
N GLY A 164 -3.57 10.82 -10.86
CA GLY A 164 -3.82 9.42 -11.14
C GLY A 164 -4.47 8.61 -10.03
N CYS A 165 -5.16 9.22 -9.08
CA CYS A 165 -5.87 8.50 -8.03
C CYS A 165 -6.84 7.46 -8.63
N ALA A 166 -7.71 7.88 -9.57
CA ALA A 166 -8.70 7.00 -10.18
C ALA A 166 -8.07 5.84 -10.97
N PRO A 167 -7.16 6.05 -11.94
CA PRO A 167 -6.55 4.93 -12.65
C PRO A 167 -5.73 4.01 -11.75
N THR A 168 -5.08 4.53 -10.69
CA THR A 168 -4.33 3.70 -9.74
C THR A 168 -5.28 2.83 -8.91
N CYS A 169 -6.38 3.39 -8.39
CA CYS A 169 -7.38 2.62 -7.66
C CYS A 169 -8.04 1.55 -8.54
N LEU A 170 -8.42 1.89 -9.77
CA LEU A 170 -9.00 0.94 -10.72
C LEU A 170 -8.02 -0.18 -11.07
N SER A 171 -6.74 0.15 -11.28
CA SER A 171 -5.68 -0.84 -11.48
C SER A 171 -5.65 -1.85 -10.32
N MET A 172 -5.61 -1.38 -9.07
CA MET A 172 -5.64 -2.26 -7.90
C MET A 172 -6.88 -3.15 -7.86
N VAL A 173 -8.06 -2.62 -8.18
CA VAL A 173 -9.31 -3.39 -8.22
C VAL A 173 -9.27 -4.44 -9.33
N ILE A 174 -8.89 -4.08 -10.55
CA ILE A 174 -8.80 -5.01 -11.68
C ILE A 174 -7.82 -6.13 -11.35
N ILE A 175 -6.60 -5.81 -10.94
CA ILE A 175 -5.58 -6.81 -10.60
C ILE A 175 -6.05 -7.70 -9.44
N GLY A 176 -6.68 -7.11 -8.43
CA GLY A 176 -7.18 -7.84 -7.26
C GLY A 176 -8.24 -8.87 -7.62
N LEU A 177 -9.16 -8.52 -8.53
CA LEU A 177 -10.28 -9.38 -8.94
C LEU A 177 -9.89 -10.38 -10.03
N THR A 178 -9.17 -9.93 -11.05
CA THR A 178 -8.90 -10.73 -12.26
C THR A 178 -7.57 -11.45 -12.23
N LYS A 179 -6.66 -11.03 -11.35
CA LYS A 179 -5.24 -11.46 -11.31
C LYS A 179 -4.44 -11.05 -12.56
N ASP A 180 -5.00 -10.20 -13.40
CA ASP A 180 -4.32 -9.64 -14.57
C ASP A 180 -3.33 -8.55 -14.15
N LYS A 181 -2.06 -8.95 -14.05
CA LYS A 181 -0.94 -8.06 -13.67
C LYS A 181 -0.58 -7.04 -14.76
N SER A 182 -1.16 -7.14 -15.95
CA SER A 182 -0.93 -6.19 -17.04
C SER A 182 -1.75 -4.92 -16.89
N ALA A 183 -2.79 -4.92 -16.05
CA ALA A 183 -3.64 -3.75 -15.78
C ALA A 183 -2.95 -2.73 -14.85
N THR A 184 -1.75 -2.31 -15.22
CA THR A 184 -0.96 -1.32 -14.48
C THR A 184 -1.58 0.09 -14.57
N PRO A 185 -1.26 1.02 -13.65
CA PRO A 185 -1.87 2.34 -13.61
C PRO A 185 -1.78 3.12 -14.94
N GLU A 186 -0.65 3.04 -15.67
CA GLU A 186 -0.51 3.71 -16.96
C GLU A 186 -1.39 3.07 -18.06
N LYS A 187 -1.58 1.75 -18.04
CA LYS A 187 -2.49 1.08 -18.99
C LYS A 187 -3.95 1.45 -18.73
N VAL A 188 -4.32 1.54 -17.46
CA VAL A 188 -5.68 1.97 -17.09
C VAL A 188 -5.88 3.45 -17.42
N ALA A 189 -4.88 4.31 -17.21
CA ALA A 189 -4.91 5.72 -17.59
C ALA A 189 -5.07 5.91 -19.11
N ASP A 190 -4.32 5.14 -19.91
CA ASP A 190 -4.46 5.12 -21.37
C ASP A 190 -5.87 4.67 -21.80
N TYR A 191 -6.38 3.62 -21.18
CA TYR A 191 -7.74 3.12 -21.46
C TYR A 191 -8.79 4.20 -21.17
N ILE A 192 -8.72 4.85 -20.01
CA ILE A 192 -9.64 5.92 -19.60
C ILE A 192 -9.58 7.08 -20.61
N THR A 193 -8.38 7.48 -21.00
CA THR A 193 -8.17 8.61 -21.93
C THR A 193 -8.67 8.28 -23.33
N ASN A 194 -8.29 7.13 -23.88
CA ASN A 194 -8.59 6.73 -25.25
C ASN A 194 -10.08 6.43 -25.47
N ASN A 195 -10.81 6.11 -24.41
CA ASN A 195 -12.27 5.84 -24.49
C ASN A 195 -13.12 7.03 -24.03
N GLY A 196 -12.52 8.19 -23.80
CA GLY A 196 -13.26 9.42 -23.46
C GLY A 196 -13.88 9.42 -22.06
N TYR A 197 -13.37 8.61 -21.14
CA TYR A 197 -13.86 8.56 -19.75
C TYR A 197 -13.18 9.60 -18.85
N TYR A 198 -12.18 10.29 -19.33
CA TYR A 198 -11.56 11.41 -18.61
C TYR A 198 -12.45 12.66 -18.75
N LEU A 199 -12.86 13.21 -17.61
CA LEU A 199 -13.53 14.51 -17.54
C LEU A 199 -12.58 15.56 -16.99
N LYS A 200 -12.45 16.69 -17.73
CA LYS A 200 -11.59 17.80 -17.31
C LYS A 200 -12.13 18.40 -16.00
N GLY A 201 -11.25 18.54 -15.01
CA GLY A 201 -11.59 19.17 -13.74
C GLY A 201 -12.03 18.18 -12.63
N THR A 202 -11.90 16.89 -12.86
CA THR A 202 -12.09 15.87 -11.82
C THR A 202 -10.76 15.51 -11.16
#